data_6fdbf2f898b73125c606bd8f706a66d8
#
_entry.id   6fdbf2f898b73125c606bd8f706a66d8
#
_cell.length_a   1.000
_cell.length_b   1.000
_cell.length_c   1.000
_cell.angle_alpha   90.00
_cell.angle_beta   90.00
_cell.angle_gamma   90.00
#
_symmetry.space_group_name_H-M   'P 1'
#
loop_
_entity.id
_entity.type
_entity.pdbx_description
1 polymer ?
#
loop_
_entity_poly.entity_id
_entity_poly.type
_entity_poly.pdbx_seq_one_letter_code
_entity_poly.pdbx_strand_id
1 'polypeptide(L)'
;MYQVRRPSRSEFRPVRGLSYHLRVWGEPDPQTPPLVLVHGWMDVSASWQFMVDALSRDRWIIAPDWRGFGLTRHEGPAVDSYWFPDYLGDLDALLDQIAPDRPMDLVGHSMGGNVATIYAGVRPARVRRLVNLEGFGMPATRAAQAPGRYAQWLDEIRDCRQGTKGLQTYDDVQGVARRLMKTNPRLPADKAQWLASQWAAPDADGRWVILGDAAHKVVSAYLYRADEAVAVYERITAPALSVIASDDSLALWWKDRYTLADYQERIRHIPQLQETALPDCGHMLHHDQPVELAQRVEAFLAGA
;
A
#
# COMPACT_ATOMS: atom_id res chain seq x y z
N MET A 1 16.60 -13.84 -15.83
CA MET A 1 16.02 -12.51 -15.59
C MET A 1 14.51 -12.65 -15.63
N TYR A 2 13.81 -12.07 -14.66
CA TYR A 2 12.34 -12.07 -14.62
C TYR A 2 11.77 -11.47 -15.91
N GLN A 3 10.75 -12.12 -16.46
CA GLN A 3 10.07 -11.68 -17.67
C GLN A 3 8.62 -11.36 -17.32
N VAL A 4 8.21 -10.11 -17.57
CA VAL A 4 6.84 -9.65 -17.43
C VAL A 4 5.94 -10.40 -18.42
N ARG A 5 4.86 -11.01 -17.94
CA ARG A 5 3.89 -11.74 -18.77
C ARG A 5 2.76 -10.81 -19.22
N ARG A 6 2.30 -9.92 -18.33
CA ARG A 6 1.26 -8.94 -18.59
C ARG A 6 1.88 -7.55 -18.55
N PRO A 7 2.20 -6.95 -19.70
CA PRO A 7 2.79 -5.61 -19.73
C PRO A 7 1.80 -4.57 -19.21
N SER A 8 2.32 -3.63 -18.44
CA SER A 8 1.57 -2.46 -17.98
C SER A 8 1.91 -1.23 -18.80
N ARG A 9 1.03 -0.24 -18.79
CA ARG A 9 1.31 1.11 -19.24
C ARG A 9 1.29 2.09 -18.07
N SER A 10 1.98 3.21 -18.23
CA SER A 10 1.95 4.34 -17.29
C SER A 10 0.94 5.38 -17.77
N GLU A 11 0.08 5.82 -16.87
CA GLU A 11 -0.82 6.96 -17.07
C GLU A 11 -0.59 7.98 -15.97
N PHE A 12 -0.87 9.25 -16.25
CA PHE A 12 -0.79 10.32 -15.25
C PHE A 12 -2.14 11.02 -15.17
N ARG A 13 -2.59 11.29 -13.93
CA ARG A 13 -3.87 11.97 -13.66
C ARG A 13 -3.66 13.11 -12.67
N PRO A 14 -4.27 14.27 -12.91
CA PRO A 14 -4.25 15.35 -11.93
C PRO A 14 -5.15 14.99 -10.74
N VAL A 15 -4.57 14.90 -9.55
CA VAL A 15 -5.28 14.60 -8.31
C VAL A 15 -4.79 15.54 -7.21
N ARG A 16 -5.65 16.45 -6.73
CA ARG A 16 -5.38 17.33 -5.58
C ARG A 16 -4.01 18.04 -5.64
N GLY A 17 -3.64 18.60 -6.80
CA GLY A 17 -2.35 19.30 -6.99
C GLY A 17 -1.14 18.39 -7.17
N LEU A 18 -1.38 17.15 -7.52
CA LEU A 18 -0.36 16.15 -7.83
C LEU A 18 -0.56 15.65 -9.26
N SER A 19 0.53 15.35 -9.94
CA SER A 19 0.53 14.50 -11.13
C SER A 19 0.65 13.04 -10.66
N TYR A 20 -0.48 12.38 -10.51
CA TYR A 20 -0.58 11.03 -9.95
C TYR A 20 -0.26 9.99 -11.00
N HIS A 21 0.75 9.18 -10.76
CA HIS A 21 1.11 8.06 -11.62
C HIS A 21 0.22 6.85 -11.36
N LEU A 22 -0.26 6.25 -12.44
CA LEU A 22 -1.00 5.00 -12.44
C LEU A 22 -0.28 3.98 -13.29
N ARG A 23 -0.06 2.81 -12.76
CA ARG A 23 0.29 1.63 -13.55
C ARG A 23 -0.98 0.90 -13.92
N VAL A 24 -1.18 0.67 -15.21
CA VAL A 24 -2.45 0.13 -15.72
C VAL A 24 -2.21 -1.11 -16.56
N TRP A 25 -2.99 -2.15 -16.31
CA TRP A 25 -3.03 -3.39 -17.09
C TRP A 25 -4.44 -3.58 -17.65
N GLY A 26 -4.52 -4.14 -18.87
CA GLY A 26 -5.80 -4.37 -19.53
C GLY A 26 -6.53 -3.09 -19.92
N GLU A 27 -7.76 -3.25 -20.35
CA GLU A 27 -8.63 -2.17 -20.82
C GLU A 27 -9.95 -2.14 -20.03
N PRO A 28 -10.60 -0.97 -19.94
CA PRO A 28 -11.91 -0.85 -19.33
C PRO A 28 -12.94 -1.80 -19.94
N ASP A 29 -13.66 -2.53 -19.11
CA ASP A 29 -14.79 -3.37 -19.49
C ASP A 29 -16.03 -2.91 -18.71
N PRO A 30 -17.13 -2.54 -19.39
CA PRO A 30 -18.37 -2.15 -18.74
C PRO A 30 -18.99 -3.25 -17.87
N GLN A 31 -18.74 -4.51 -18.20
CA GLN A 31 -19.32 -5.68 -17.49
C GLN A 31 -18.48 -6.13 -16.29
N THR A 32 -17.20 -5.81 -16.28
CA THR A 32 -16.28 -6.23 -15.21
C THR A 32 -15.87 -5.02 -14.36
N PRO A 33 -16.08 -5.06 -13.04
CA PRO A 33 -15.61 -4.00 -12.15
C PRO A 33 -14.09 -3.79 -12.25
N PRO A 34 -13.60 -2.55 -12.25
CA PRO A 34 -12.17 -2.30 -12.22
C PRO A 34 -11.57 -2.86 -10.92
N LEU A 35 -10.34 -3.34 -11.01
CA LEU A 35 -9.55 -3.80 -9.88
C LEU A 35 -8.49 -2.75 -9.53
N VAL A 36 -8.60 -2.17 -8.35
CA VAL A 36 -7.65 -1.17 -7.87
C VAL A 36 -6.72 -1.80 -6.83
N LEU A 37 -5.41 -1.70 -7.07
CA LEU A 37 -4.37 -2.29 -6.23
C LEU A 37 -3.54 -1.17 -5.59
N VAL A 38 -3.56 -1.04 -4.27
CA VAL A 38 -2.88 0.04 -3.57
C VAL A 38 -1.75 -0.47 -2.68
N HIS A 39 -0.54 0.05 -2.91
CA HIS A 39 0.71 -0.45 -2.31
C HIS A 39 0.94 0.03 -0.87
N GLY A 40 1.92 -0.59 -0.20
CA GLY A 40 2.33 -0.29 1.16
C GLY A 40 3.25 0.94 1.29
N TRP A 41 3.67 1.21 2.53
CA TRP A 41 4.65 2.26 2.82
C TRP A 41 6.02 1.92 2.24
N MET A 42 6.69 2.92 1.66
CA MET A 42 8.00 2.76 1.00
C MET A 42 8.00 1.69 -0.10
N ASP A 43 6.90 1.64 -0.86
CA ASP A 43 6.72 0.74 -1.98
C ASP A 43 6.20 1.51 -3.20
N VAL A 44 5.98 0.84 -4.33
CA VAL A 44 5.52 1.42 -5.59
C VAL A 44 4.50 0.50 -6.27
N SER A 45 3.72 1.05 -7.19
CA SER A 45 2.71 0.29 -7.96
C SER A 45 3.27 -0.92 -8.71
N ALA A 46 4.54 -0.88 -9.09
CA ALA A 46 5.22 -1.98 -9.78
C ALA A 46 5.33 -3.27 -8.95
N SER A 47 5.27 -3.19 -7.62
CA SER A 47 5.28 -4.34 -6.73
C SER A 47 4.15 -5.34 -7.00
N TRP A 48 3.06 -4.89 -7.58
CA TRP A 48 1.92 -5.73 -7.94
C TRP A 48 2.17 -6.63 -9.16
N GLN A 49 3.24 -6.39 -9.93
CA GLN A 49 3.48 -7.08 -11.20
C GLN A 49 3.48 -8.59 -11.06
N PHE A 50 4.08 -9.14 -10.00
CA PHE A 50 4.19 -10.59 -9.83
C PHE A 50 2.83 -11.25 -9.59
N MET A 51 1.96 -10.59 -8.81
CA MET A 51 0.58 -11.05 -8.60
C MET A 51 -0.25 -10.88 -9.87
N VAL A 52 -0.11 -9.76 -10.59
CA VAL A 52 -0.85 -9.51 -11.84
C VAL A 52 -0.47 -10.53 -12.92
N ASP A 53 0.82 -10.88 -13.03
CA ASP A 53 1.27 -11.94 -13.96
C ASP A 53 0.73 -13.33 -13.63
N ALA A 54 0.30 -13.55 -12.40
CA ALA A 54 -0.26 -14.81 -11.92
C ALA A 54 -1.79 -14.89 -11.99
N LEU A 55 -2.49 -13.80 -12.28
CA LEU A 55 -3.94 -13.81 -12.45
C LEU A 55 -4.35 -14.69 -13.63
N SER A 56 -5.43 -15.44 -13.48
CA SER A 56 -5.94 -16.34 -14.52
C SER A 56 -6.77 -15.62 -15.58
N ARG A 57 -7.37 -14.47 -15.23
CA ARG A 57 -8.26 -13.70 -16.11
C ARG A 57 -7.68 -12.33 -16.43
N ASP A 58 -7.97 -11.87 -17.64
CA ASP A 58 -7.72 -10.49 -18.01
C ASP A 58 -8.72 -9.56 -17.31
N ARG A 59 -8.23 -8.47 -16.77
CA ARG A 59 -9.03 -7.45 -16.08
C ARG A 59 -8.43 -6.08 -16.33
N TRP A 60 -9.24 -5.06 -16.25
CA TRP A 60 -8.75 -3.70 -16.10
C TRP A 60 -8.27 -3.49 -14.66
N ILE A 61 -6.96 -3.34 -14.49
CA ILE A 61 -6.28 -3.21 -13.20
C ILE A 61 -5.57 -1.88 -13.16
N ILE A 62 -5.72 -1.16 -12.07
CA ILE A 62 -5.11 0.15 -11.86
C ILE A 62 -4.37 0.12 -10.51
N ALA A 63 -3.09 0.47 -10.53
CA ALA A 63 -2.31 0.62 -9.32
C ALA A 63 -1.67 2.01 -9.29
N PRO A 64 -2.12 2.91 -8.41
CA PRO A 64 -1.47 4.20 -8.23
C PRO A 64 -0.14 4.05 -7.49
N ASP A 65 0.81 4.92 -7.81
CA ASP A 65 1.87 5.27 -6.88
C ASP A 65 1.33 6.32 -5.91
N TRP A 66 1.29 6.02 -4.61
CA TRP A 66 0.82 6.97 -3.63
C TRP A 66 1.61 8.28 -3.64
N ARG A 67 1.01 9.37 -3.13
CA ARG A 67 1.69 10.66 -2.92
C ARG A 67 3.06 10.46 -2.26
N GLY A 68 4.11 11.06 -2.83
CA GLY A 68 5.48 10.95 -2.34
C GLY A 68 6.16 9.62 -2.60
N PHE A 69 5.58 8.74 -3.44
CA PHE A 69 6.17 7.46 -3.86
C PHE A 69 6.16 7.31 -5.39
N GLY A 70 7.04 6.44 -5.87
CA GLY A 70 7.09 6.06 -7.28
C GLY A 70 7.28 7.22 -8.22
N LEU A 71 6.42 7.29 -9.22
CA LEU A 71 6.43 8.34 -10.26
C LEU A 71 5.41 9.47 -10.01
N THR A 72 4.62 9.41 -8.92
CA THR A 72 3.73 10.51 -8.54
C THR A 72 4.55 11.74 -8.13
N ARG A 73 4.20 12.91 -8.66
CA ARG A 73 4.95 14.15 -8.47
C ARG A 73 4.07 15.25 -7.88
N HIS A 74 4.65 16.01 -6.96
CA HIS A 74 4.10 17.29 -6.52
C HIS A 74 4.31 18.35 -7.59
N GLU A 75 3.26 19.12 -7.88
CA GLU A 75 3.33 20.30 -8.77
C GLU A 75 3.64 21.58 -7.99
N GLY A 76 3.79 21.49 -6.68
CA GLY A 76 4.04 22.58 -5.75
C GLY A 76 5.34 22.40 -4.95
N PRO A 77 5.54 23.21 -3.90
CA PRO A 77 6.71 23.12 -3.03
C PRO A 77 6.81 21.77 -2.35
N ALA A 78 8.04 21.39 -1.97
CA ALA A 78 8.29 20.17 -1.21
C ALA A 78 7.50 20.18 0.11
N VAL A 79 6.99 19.01 0.48
CA VAL A 79 6.30 18.79 1.76
C VAL A 79 7.29 18.35 2.84
N ASP A 80 6.97 18.61 4.08
CA ASP A 80 7.79 18.21 5.23
C ASP A 80 7.16 17.07 6.07
N SER A 81 5.96 16.65 5.72
CA SER A 81 5.26 15.52 6.34
C SER A 81 4.10 15.05 5.47
N TYR A 82 3.70 13.78 5.68
CA TYR A 82 2.57 13.15 5.00
C TYR A 82 1.51 12.73 6.03
N TRP A 83 0.25 12.98 5.72
CA TRP A 83 -0.87 12.73 6.61
C TRP A 83 -1.75 11.61 6.09
N PHE A 84 -2.10 10.67 6.95
CA PHE A 84 -2.93 9.51 6.55
C PHE A 84 -4.26 9.92 5.87
N PRO A 85 -5.01 10.93 6.32
CA PRO A 85 -6.23 11.35 5.63
C PRO A 85 -6.04 11.81 4.18
N ASP A 86 -4.85 12.28 3.82
CA ASP A 86 -4.57 12.67 2.44
C ASP A 86 -4.62 11.51 1.46
N TYR A 87 -4.22 10.30 1.88
CA TYR A 87 -4.34 9.10 1.05
C TYR A 87 -5.80 8.74 0.79
N LEU A 88 -6.70 8.96 1.76
CA LEU A 88 -8.14 8.77 1.57
C LEU A 88 -8.70 9.77 0.56
N GLY A 89 -8.33 11.04 0.69
CA GLY A 89 -8.76 12.08 -0.23
C GLY A 89 -8.23 11.90 -1.65
N ASP A 90 -7.00 11.42 -1.79
CA ASP A 90 -6.42 11.09 -3.11
C ASP A 90 -7.11 9.90 -3.73
N LEU A 91 -7.35 8.85 -2.94
CA LEU A 91 -8.05 7.67 -3.42
C LEU A 91 -9.46 8.04 -3.91
N ASP A 92 -10.24 8.79 -3.12
CA ASP A 92 -11.58 9.24 -3.48
C ASP A 92 -11.58 10.00 -4.81
N ALA A 93 -10.72 11.02 -4.94
CA ALA A 93 -10.60 11.82 -6.16
C ALA A 93 -10.12 11.02 -7.39
N LEU A 94 -9.26 10.03 -7.17
CA LEU A 94 -8.78 9.14 -8.21
C LEU A 94 -9.89 8.20 -8.69
N LEU A 95 -10.62 7.60 -7.75
CA LEU A 95 -11.70 6.67 -8.04
C LEU A 95 -12.86 7.36 -8.75
N ASP A 96 -13.12 8.64 -8.47
CA ASP A 96 -14.10 9.45 -9.22
C ASP A 96 -13.71 9.64 -10.69
N GLN A 97 -12.42 9.65 -11.01
CA GLN A 97 -11.95 9.72 -12.40
C GLN A 97 -11.96 8.35 -13.11
N ILE A 98 -11.71 7.27 -12.37
CA ILE A 98 -11.62 5.90 -12.92
C ILE A 98 -13.01 5.31 -13.15
N ALA A 99 -13.87 5.39 -12.15
CA ALA A 99 -15.17 4.74 -12.15
C ALA A 99 -16.18 5.58 -11.34
N PRO A 100 -16.63 6.75 -11.87
CA PRO A 100 -17.50 7.68 -11.16
C PRO A 100 -18.84 7.03 -10.73
N ASP A 101 -19.40 6.19 -11.60
CA ASP A 101 -20.78 5.71 -11.50
C ASP A 101 -20.91 4.25 -11.06
N ARG A 102 -19.80 3.58 -10.72
CA ARG A 102 -19.85 2.17 -10.33
C ARG A 102 -18.86 1.82 -9.23
N PRO A 103 -19.22 0.83 -8.37
CA PRO A 103 -18.29 0.30 -7.37
C PRO A 103 -17.17 -0.50 -8.02
N MET A 104 -16.06 -0.63 -7.31
CA MET A 104 -14.86 -1.33 -7.76
C MET A 104 -14.39 -2.36 -6.74
N ASP A 105 -13.52 -3.26 -7.20
CA ASP A 105 -12.78 -4.17 -6.34
C ASP A 105 -11.53 -3.45 -5.84
N LEU A 106 -11.29 -3.47 -4.54
CA LEU A 106 -10.18 -2.76 -3.91
C LEU A 106 -9.30 -3.74 -3.14
N VAL A 107 -8.04 -3.81 -3.50
CA VAL A 107 -7.02 -4.62 -2.83
C VAL A 107 -5.92 -3.70 -2.31
N GLY A 108 -5.61 -3.78 -1.03
CA GLY A 108 -4.55 -2.99 -0.43
C GLY A 108 -3.57 -3.82 0.37
N HIS A 109 -2.28 -3.48 0.25
CA HIS A 109 -1.21 -4.10 1.01
C HIS A 109 -0.71 -3.15 2.09
N SER A 110 -0.54 -3.62 3.33
CA SER A 110 0.10 -2.90 4.43
C SER A 110 -0.56 -1.52 4.65
N MET A 111 0.15 -0.40 4.49
CA MET A 111 -0.43 0.95 4.54
C MET A 111 -1.59 1.10 3.56
N GLY A 112 -1.45 0.61 2.32
CA GLY A 112 -2.53 0.60 1.34
C GLY A 112 -3.73 -0.25 1.79
N GLY A 113 -3.50 -1.35 2.51
CA GLY A 113 -4.54 -2.16 3.15
C GLY A 113 -5.31 -1.35 4.20
N ASN A 114 -4.60 -0.56 5.00
CA ASN A 114 -5.23 0.33 5.98
C ASN A 114 -6.05 1.42 5.29
N VAL A 115 -5.51 2.06 4.24
CA VAL A 115 -6.23 3.08 3.46
C VAL A 115 -7.47 2.48 2.82
N ALA A 116 -7.36 1.32 2.16
CA ALA A 116 -8.46 0.63 1.50
C ALA A 116 -9.57 0.25 2.48
N THR A 117 -9.21 -0.26 3.67
CA THR A 117 -10.18 -0.67 4.70
C THR A 117 -10.92 0.54 5.28
N ILE A 118 -10.22 1.61 5.61
CA ILE A 118 -10.87 2.85 6.09
C ILE A 118 -11.74 3.45 4.98
N TYR A 119 -11.26 3.48 3.73
CA TYR A 119 -12.05 3.99 2.60
C TYR A 119 -13.35 3.22 2.40
N ALA A 120 -13.30 1.89 2.50
CA ALA A 120 -14.50 1.05 2.35
C ALA A 120 -15.58 1.34 3.39
N GLY A 121 -15.22 1.76 4.60
CA GLY A 121 -16.20 2.16 5.63
C GLY A 121 -16.68 3.61 5.49
N VAL A 122 -15.83 4.49 4.94
CA VAL A 122 -16.19 5.92 4.70
C VAL A 122 -17.03 6.07 3.43
N ARG A 123 -16.78 5.26 2.40
CA ARG A 123 -17.48 5.25 1.11
C ARG A 123 -18.00 3.85 0.74
N PRO A 124 -18.88 3.25 1.55
CA PRO A 124 -19.26 1.83 1.36
C PRO A 124 -19.87 1.55 -0.02
N ALA A 125 -20.59 2.48 -0.63
CA ALA A 125 -21.17 2.31 -1.96
C ALA A 125 -20.14 2.27 -3.09
N ARG A 126 -18.89 2.69 -2.84
CA ARG A 126 -17.82 2.72 -3.84
C ARG A 126 -17.03 1.42 -3.94
N VAL A 127 -17.14 0.54 -2.96
CA VAL A 127 -16.36 -0.71 -2.89
C VAL A 127 -17.30 -1.90 -3.04
N ARG A 128 -17.08 -2.69 -4.10
CA ARG A 128 -17.82 -3.94 -4.34
C ARG A 128 -17.29 -5.09 -3.48
N ARG A 129 -15.97 -5.25 -3.44
CA ARG A 129 -15.23 -6.21 -2.62
C ARG A 129 -13.94 -5.60 -2.12
N LEU A 130 -13.59 -5.88 -0.89
CA LEU A 130 -12.38 -5.40 -0.23
C LEU A 130 -11.45 -6.57 0.04
N VAL A 131 -10.16 -6.45 -0.32
CA VAL A 131 -9.11 -7.37 0.11
C VAL A 131 -8.05 -6.58 0.87
N ASN A 132 -7.81 -6.95 2.11
CA ASN A 132 -6.77 -6.40 2.96
C ASN A 132 -5.64 -7.41 3.12
N LEU A 133 -4.45 -7.07 2.61
CA LEU A 133 -3.24 -7.86 2.70
C LEU A 133 -2.34 -7.24 3.77
N GLU A 134 -2.29 -7.83 4.98
CA GLU A 134 -1.42 -7.38 6.08
C GLU A 134 -1.59 -5.90 6.48
N GLY A 135 -2.74 -5.29 6.23
CA GLY A 135 -3.08 -3.94 6.69
C GLY A 135 -3.61 -3.96 8.11
N PHE A 136 -2.71 -4.08 9.06
CA PHE A 136 -3.03 -4.32 10.47
C PHE A 136 -3.51 -3.09 11.26
N GLY A 137 -3.38 -1.86 10.70
CA GLY A 137 -3.48 -0.66 11.50
C GLY A 137 -2.25 -0.45 12.38
N MET A 138 -2.45 0.22 13.50
CA MET A 138 -1.38 0.56 14.44
C MET A 138 -1.78 0.20 15.87
N PRO A 139 -0.82 0.05 16.80
CA PRO A 139 -1.13 -0.08 18.22
C PRO A 139 -2.04 1.04 18.72
N ALA A 140 -3.00 0.71 19.57
CA ALA A 140 -3.84 1.71 20.23
C ALA A 140 -2.99 2.71 21.03
N THR A 141 -3.39 3.96 21.01
CA THR A 141 -2.72 5.02 21.76
C THR A 141 -3.63 5.60 22.84
N ARG A 142 -3.04 6.30 23.80
CA ARG A 142 -3.75 6.97 24.89
C ARG A 142 -3.53 8.47 24.82
N ALA A 143 -4.53 9.26 25.16
CA ALA A 143 -4.50 10.73 25.10
C ALA A 143 -3.25 11.34 25.79
N ALA A 144 -2.79 10.75 26.89
CA ALA A 144 -1.58 11.17 27.60
C ALA A 144 -0.28 11.12 26.75
N GLN A 145 -0.28 10.42 25.61
CA GLN A 145 0.86 10.36 24.69
C GLN A 145 0.93 11.57 23.73
N ALA A 146 -0.16 12.36 23.63
CA ALA A 146 -0.25 13.45 22.66
C ALA A 146 0.85 14.53 22.82
N PRO A 147 1.18 15.04 24.02
CA PRO A 147 2.21 16.05 24.16
C PRO A 147 3.59 15.58 23.64
N GLY A 148 3.98 14.35 23.98
CA GLY A 148 5.22 13.76 23.49
C GLY A 148 5.22 13.49 21.98
N ARG A 149 4.06 13.11 21.42
CA ARG A 149 3.88 12.92 19.99
C ARG A 149 4.03 14.22 19.21
N TYR A 150 3.43 15.32 19.67
CA TYR A 150 3.59 16.62 19.05
C TYR A 150 5.03 17.12 19.13
N ALA A 151 5.70 16.96 20.27
CA ALA A 151 7.10 17.34 20.43
C ALA A 151 7.99 16.58 19.42
N GLN A 152 7.84 15.26 19.34
CA GLN A 152 8.56 14.42 18.38
C GLN A 152 8.31 14.87 16.94
N TRP A 153 7.07 15.11 16.57
CA TRP A 153 6.70 15.57 15.23
C TRP A 153 7.37 16.91 14.88
N LEU A 154 7.36 17.90 15.80
CA LEU A 154 8.02 19.20 15.60
C LEU A 154 9.53 19.07 15.39
N ASP A 155 10.18 18.19 16.16
CA ASP A 155 11.61 17.94 16.01
C ASP A 155 11.91 17.24 14.68
N GLU A 156 11.12 16.26 14.30
CA GLU A 156 11.29 15.51 13.05
C GLU A 156 11.02 16.34 11.79
N ILE A 157 10.07 17.29 11.82
CA ILE A 157 9.88 18.28 10.75
C ILE A 157 11.13 19.15 10.60
N ARG A 158 11.70 19.63 11.72
CA ARG A 158 12.91 20.44 11.70
C ARG A 158 14.06 19.67 11.04
N ASP A 159 14.26 18.42 11.43
CA ASP A 159 15.28 17.55 10.86
C ASP A 159 15.06 17.31 9.36
N CYS A 160 13.81 17.11 8.93
CA CYS A 160 13.46 16.94 7.54
C CYS A 160 13.80 18.18 6.72
N ARG A 161 13.41 19.38 7.19
CA ARG A 161 13.72 20.67 6.55
C ARG A 161 15.21 20.98 6.48
N GLN A 162 15.98 20.50 7.46
CA GLN A 162 17.45 20.66 7.48
C GLN A 162 18.17 19.62 6.62
N GLY A 163 17.44 18.67 6.00
CA GLY A 163 18.02 17.62 5.17
C GLY A 163 18.79 16.53 5.96
N THR A 164 18.64 16.50 7.29
CA THR A 164 19.29 15.48 8.14
C THR A 164 18.59 14.13 8.05
N LYS A 165 17.33 14.11 7.63
CA LYS A 165 16.57 12.91 7.30
C LYS A 165 16.57 12.69 5.78
N GLY A 166 17.45 11.82 5.28
CA GLY A 166 17.54 11.44 3.88
C GLY A 166 17.12 9.99 3.64
N LEU A 167 16.90 9.63 2.38
CA LEU A 167 16.83 8.24 1.94
C LEU A 167 18.25 7.74 1.65
N GLN A 168 18.46 6.43 1.82
CA GLN A 168 19.75 5.83 1.48
C GLN A 168 19.97 5.87 -0.03
N THR A 169 21.17 6.22 -0.45
CA THR A 169 21.63 6.15 -1.83
C THR A 169 22.46 4.89 -2.07
N TYR A 170 22.53 4.44 -3.31
CA TYR A 170 23.26 3.25 -3.75
C TYR A 170 24.12 3.58 -4.96
N ASP A 171 25.24 2.87 -5.15
CA ASP A 171 26.14 3.09 -6.27
C ASP A 171 25.53 2.66 -7.60
N ASP A 172 24.67 1.64 -7.56
CA ASP A 172 24.02 1.06 -8.73
C ASP A 172 22.66 0.44 -8.38
N VAL A 173 21.93 0.05 -9.41
CA VAL A 173 20.64 -0.66 -9.26
C VAL A 173 20.78 -2.01 -8.55
N GLN A 174 21.96 -2.64 -8.63
CA GLN A 174 22.23 -3.90 -7.93
C GLN A 174 22.29 -3.70 -6.41
N GLY A 175 22.77 -2.53 -5.95
CA GLY A 175 22.69 -2.14 -4.53
C GLY A 175 21.26 -2.06 -4.03
N VAL A 176 20.36 -1.52 -4.85
CA VAL A 176 18.92 -1.52 -4.55
C VAL A 176 18.35 -2.94 -4.51
N ALA A 177 18.69 -3.79 -5.48
CA ALA A 177 18.25 -5.19 -5.51
C ALA A 177 18.72 -5.96 -4.26
N ARG A 178 19.99 -5.78 -3.85
CA ARG A 178 20.51 -6.38 -2.61
C ARG A 178 19.74 -5.91 -1.38
N ARG A 179 19.34 -4.63 -1.33
CA ARG A 179 18.50 -4.11 -0.25
C ARG A 179 17.12 -4.79 -0.22
N LEU A 180 16.47 -4.93 -1.39
CA LEU A 180 15.17 -5.59 -1.48
C LEU A 180 15.25 -7.04 -0.96
N MET A 181 16.27 -7.79 -1.38
CA MET A 181 16.49 -9.16 -0.89
C MET A 181 16.85 -9.23 0.59
N LYS A 182 17.52 -8.19 1.13
CA LYS A 182 17.82 -8.12 2.58
C LYS A 182 16.56 -7.91 3.41
N THR A 183 15.61 -7.10 2.91
CA THR A 183 14.34 -6.83 3.60
C THR A 183 13.30 -7.93 3.37
N ASN A 184 13.38 -8.61 2.24
CA ASN A 184 12.57 -9.78 1.94
C ASN A 184 13.47 -10.93 1.43
N PRO A 185 13.96 -11.81 2.31
CA PRO A 185 14.86 -12.91 1.93
C PRO A 185 14.24 -13.95 0.97
N ARG A 186 12.90 -13.99 0.85
CA ARG A 186 12.19 -14.87 -0.08
C ARG A 186 12.14 -14.33 -1.51
N LEU A 187 12.47 -13.05 -1.73
CA LEU A 187 12.41 -12.44 -3.05
C LEU A 187 13.54 -12.99 -3.94
N PRO A 188 13.23 -13.68 -5.06
CA PRO A 188 14.24 -14.20 -5.98
C PRO A 188 15.08 -13.09 -6.61
N ALA A 189 16.35 -13.36 -6.86
CA ALA A 189 17.30 -12.37 -7.35
C ALA A 189 16.89 -11.72 -8.68
N ASP A 190 16.30 -12.48 -9.60
CA ASP A 190 15.83 -11.96 -10.89
C ASP A 190 14.61 -11.03 -10.75
N LYS A 191 13.69 -11.33 -9.84
CA LYS A 191 12.59 -10.45 -9.48
C LYS A 191 13.09 -9.19 -8.74
N ALA A 192 14.06 -9.35 -7.83
CA ALA A 192 14.66 -8.23 -7.12
C ALA A 192 15.35 -7.24 -8.08
N GLN A 193 16.06 -7.75 -9.09
CA GLN A 193 16.69 -6.91 -10.12
C GLN A 193 15.67 -6.14 -10.94
N TRP A 194 14.60 -6.80 -11.35
CA TRP A 194 13.53 -6.13 -12.10
C TRP A 194 12.85 -5.07 -11.23
N LEU A 195 12.47 -5.42 -10.02
CA LEU A 195 11.78 -4.51 -9.12
C LEU A 195 12.66 -3.31 -8.73
N ALA A 196 13.96 -3.51 -8.53
CA ALA A 196 14.90 -2.43 -8.24
C ALA A 196 14.90 -1.34 -9.31
N SER A 197 14.78 -1.71 -10.59
CA SER A 197 14.69 -0.75 -11.70
C SER A 197 13.36 0.01 -11.75
N GLN A 198 12.34 -0.46 -11.04
CA GLN A 198 11.04 0.19 -10.92
C GLN A 198 10.93 1.00 -9.62
N TRP A 199 11.75 0.66 -8.63
CA TRP A 199 11.69 1.18 -7.26
C TRP A 199 12.66 2.32 -6.99
N ALA A 200 13.64 2.51 -7.87
CA ALA A 200 14.69 3.50 -7.73
C ALA A 200 15.07 4.07 -9.09
N ALA A 201 15.66 5.26 -9.07
CA ALA A 201 16.21 5.94 -10.24
C ALA A 201 17.54 6.61 -9.89
N PRO A 202 18.42 6.86 -10.88
CA PRO A 202 19.63 7.65 -10.64
C PRO A 202 19.25 9.11 -10.35
N ASP A 203 19.93 9.73 -9.38
CA ASP A 203 19.92 11.16 -9.11
C ASP A 203 20.87 11.92 -10.06
N ALA A 204 21.03 13.22 -9.84
CA ALA A 204 21.89 14.08 -10.66
C ALA A 204 23.38 13.68 -10.62
N ASP A 205 23.82 13.04 -9.55
CA ASP A 205 25.20 12.56 -9.36
C ASP A 205 25.39 11.10 -9.83
N GLY A 206 24.34 10.50 -10.42
CA GLY A 206 24.33 9.12 -10.91
C GLY A 206 24.20 8.08 -9.81
N ARG A 207 23.93 8.47 -8.56
CA ARG A 207 23.64 7.58 -7.44
C ARG A 207 22.19 7.13 -7.52
N TRP A 208 21.93 5.86 -7.22
CA TRP A 208 20.57 5.32 -7.22
C TRP A 208 19.86 5.66 -5.92
N VAL A 209 18.67 6.27 -6.04
CA VAL A 209 17.83 6.69 -4.93
C VAL A 209 16.45 6.01 -5.06
N ILE A 210 15.92 5.56 -3.94
CA ILE A 210 14.56 4.98 -3.88
C ILE A 210 13.56 6.07 -4.28
N LEU A 211 12.58 5.71 -5.13
CA LEU A 211 11.47 6.57 -5.53
C LEU A 211 10.49 6.75 -4.35
N GLY A 212 10.89 7.52 -3.38
CA GLY A 212 10.14 7.84 -2.17
C GLY A 212 10.61 9.19 -1.60
N ASP A 213 9.80 9.78 -0.76
CA ASP A 213 10.12 11.04 -0.09
C ASP A 213 10.56 10.78 1.37
N ALA A 214 11.66 11.40 1.79
CA ALA A 214 12.16 11.30 3.17
C ALA A 214 11.14 11.82 4.21
N ALA A 215 10.27 12.75 3.83
CA ALA A 215 9.19 13.26 4.67
C ALA A 215 8.21 12.19 5.17
N HIS A 216 8.15 11.02 4.51
CA HIS A 216 7.41 9.84 5.01
C HIS A 216 7.97 9.26 6.31
N LYS A 217 9.21 9.60 6.68
CA LYS A 217 9.82 9.19 7.94
C LYS A 217 9.45 10.09 9.11
N VAL A 218 8.79 11.20 8.85
CA VAL A 218 8.26 12.09 9.90
C VAL A 218 7.04 11.42 10.53
N VAL A 219 7.07 11.30 11.84
CA VAL A 219 5.96 10.67 12.57
C VAL A 219 4.65 11.45 12.38
N SER A 220 3.52 10.76 12.30
CA SER A 220 2.21 11.45 12.31
C SER A 220 2.04 12.25 13.61
N ALA A 221 1.65 13.51 13.51
CA ALA A 221 1.32 14.36 14.67
C ALA A 221 0.15 13.79 15.47
N TYR A 222 -0.82 13.16 14.78
CA TYR A 222 -1.97 12.59 15.45
C TYR A 222 -1.71 11.18 15.98
N LEU A 223 -2.27 10.94 17.15
CA LEU A 223 -2.31 9.62 17.72
C LEU A 223 -3.24 8.70 16.90
N TYR A 224 -2.87 7.44 16.80
CA TYR A 224 -3.76 6.45 16.18
C TYR A 224 -4.91 6.10 17.14
N ARG A 225 -6.11 6.32 16.68
CA ARG A 225 -7.35 6.05 17.44
C ARG A 225 -7.97 4.74 16.94
N ALA A 226 -7.72 3.67 17.69
CA ALA A 226 -8.24 2.35 17.34
C ALA A 226 -9.78 2.29 17.41
N ASP A 227 -10.39 3.02 18.32
CA ASP A 227 -11.83 3.18 18.47
C ASP A 227 -12.47 3.84 17.23
N GLU A 228 -11.82 4.86 16.67
CA GLU A 228 -12.28 5.48 15.41
C GLU A 228 -12.19 4.50 14.23
N ALA A 229 -11.10 3.72 14.15
CA ALA A 229 -10.95 2.71 13.10
C ALA A 229 -12.04 1.63 13.19
N VAL A 230 -12.36 1.14 14.39
CA VAL A 230 -13.44 0.17 14.63
C VAL A 230 -14.79 0.74 14.20
N ALA A 231 -15.10 1.98 14.58
CA ALA A 231 -16.34 2.63 14.17
C ALA A 231 -16.50 2.75 12.64
N VAL A 232 -15.36 2.86 11.91
CA VAL A 232 -15.36 2.85 10.44
C VAL A 232 -15.54 1.42 9.91
N TYR A 233 -14.90 0.42 10.53
CA TYR A 233 -15.01 -1.00 10.11
C TYR A 233 -16.46 -1.50 10.18
N GLU A 234 -17.21 -1.13 11.21
CA GLU A 234 -18.63 -1.47 11.37
C GLU A 234 -19.52 -0.96 10.22
N ARG A 235 -19.05 0.04 9.47
CA ARG A 235 -19.79 0.61 8.33
C ARG A 235 -19.45 -0.04 6.99
N ILE A 236 -18.50 -0.96 6.93
CA ILE A 236 -18.14 -1.64 5.68
C ILE A 236 -19.27 -2.60 5.29
N THR A 237 -19.89 -2.32 4.14
CA THR A 237 -20.97 -3.16 3.59
C THR A 237 -20.46 -4.16 2.55
N ALA A 238 -19.30 -3.92 2.00
CA ALA A 238 -18.68 -4.82 1.03
C ALA A 238 -18.23 -6.13 1.71
N PRO A 239 -18.39 -7.29 1.07
CA PRO A 239 -17.65 -8.48 1.48
C PRO A 239 -16.16 -8.16 1.54
N ALA A 240 -15.51 -8.58 2.63
CA ALA A 240 -14.11 -8.29 2.89
C ALA A 240 -13.30 -9.57 3.13
N LEU A 241 -12.09 -9.64 2.58
CA LEU A 241 -11.12 -10.69 2.80
C LEU A 241 -9.87 -10.11 3.46
N SER A 242 -9.53 -10.61 4.65
CA SER A 242 -8.24 -10.36 5.29
C SER A 242 -7.30 -11.53 4.99
N VAL A 243 -6.16 -11.22 4.38
CA VAL A 243 -5.10 -12.21 4.12
C VAL A 243 -3.89 -11.86 4.98
N ILE A 244 -3.51 -12.79 5.83
CA ILE A 244 -2.32 -12.68 6.70
C ILE A 244 -1.24 -13.64 6.22
N ALA A 245 0.02 -13.27 6.44
CA ALA A 245 1.16 -14.14 6.15
C ALA A 245 1.33 -15.21 7.24
N SER A 246 2.05 -16.29 6.90
CA SER A 246 2.46 -17.30 7.89
C SER A 246 3.48 -16.78 8.90
N ASP A 247 4.29 -15.80 8.50
CA ASP A 247 5.21 -15.13 9.42
C ASP A 247 4.46 -14.05 10.22
N ASP A 248 4.70 -13.98 11.51
CA ASP A 248 4.06 -12.97 12.35
C ASP A 248 4.80 -11.63 12.26
N SER A 249 4.37 -10.80 11.29
CA SER A 249 4.89 -9.45 11.08
C SER A 249 4.64 -8.52 12.28
N LEU A 250 3.54 -8.71 13.00
CA LEU A 250 3.22 -7.88 14.17
C LEU A 250 4.16 -8.17 15.33
N ALA A 251 4.46 -9.44 15.60
CA ALA A 251 5.43 -9.81 16.62
C ALA A 251 6.82 -9.22 16.33
N LEU A 252 7.22 -9.19 15.04
CA LEU A 252 8.47 -8.58 14.59
C LEU A 252 8.52 -7.08 14.86
N TRP A 253 7.44 -6.33 14.56
CA TRP A 253 7.44 -4.86 14.62
C TRP A 253 7.03 -4.31 15.97
N TRP A 254 6.05 -4.94 16.62
CA TRP A 254 5.39 -4.35 17.78
C TRP A 254 5.57 -5.18 19.05
N LYS A 255 6.07 -6.41 18.93
CA LYS A 255 6.19 -7.35 20.06
C LYS A 255 4.83 -7.45 20.78
N ASP A 256 4.84 -7.43 22.10
CA ASP A 256 3.63 -7.53 22.93
C ASP A 256 2.76 -6.26 22.94
N ARG A 257 3.18 -5.19 22.25
CA ARG A 257 2.39 -3.93 22.22
C ARG A 257 1.20 -3.98 21.28
N TYR A 258 1.24 -4.84 20.27
CA TYR A 258 0.17 -5.08 19.32
C TYR A 258 0.38 -6.43 18.67
N THR A 259 -0.54 -7.34 18.92
CA THR A 259 -0.45 -8.74 18.52
C THR A 259 -1.42 -9.06 17.38
N LEU A 260 -1.26 -10.24 16.79
CA LEU A 260 -2.21 -10.74 15.80
C LEU A 260 -3.61 -10.89 16.41
N ALA A 261 -3.72 -11.29 17.66
CA ALA A 261 -5.00 -11.38 18.37
C ALA A 261 -5.68 -10.00 18.51
N ASP A 262 -4.91 -8.94 18.82
CA ASP A 262 -5.45 -7.57 18.89
C ASP A 262 -5.95 -7.09 17.51
N TYR A 263 -5.24 -7.46 16.43
CA TYR A 263 -5.67 -7.16 15.07
C TYR A 263 -6.98 -7.90 14.74
N GLN A 264 -7.03 -9.19 14.99
CA GLN A 264 -8.22 -10.01 14.73
C GLN A 264 -9.42 -9.54 15.55
N GLU A 265 -9.22 -9.10 16.80
CA GLU A 265 -10.26 -8.48 17.61
C GLU A 265 -10.85 -7.24 16.93
N ARG A 266 -10.00 -6.40 16.30
CA ARG A 266 -10.48 -5.19 15.62
C ARG A 266 -11.14 -5.48 14.29
N ILE A 267 -10.52 -6.32 13.45
CA ILE A 267 -11.00 -6.52 12.09
C ILE A 267 -12.33 -7.29 12.04
N ARG A 268 -12.62 -8.09 13.07
CA ARG A 268 -13.92 -8.82 13.20
C ARG A 268 -15.14 -7.90 13.26
N HIS A 269 -14.95 -6.59 13.51
CA HIS A 269 -16.02 -5.61 13.42
C HIS A 269 -16.49 -5.34 11.98
N ILE A 270 -15.80 -5.86 10.97
CA ILE A 270 -16.28 -5.82 9.58
C ILE A 270 -17.38 -6.88 9.41
N PRO A 271 -18.64 -6.49 9.06
CA PRO A 271 -19.79 -7.40 9.10
C PRO A 271 -19.69 -8.64 8.20
N GLN A 272 -19.03 -8.51 7.04
CA GLN A 272 -18.90 -9.60 6.05
C GLN A 272 -17.43 -9.98 5.84
N LEU A 273 -16.71 -10.21 6.95
CA LEU A 273 -15.30 -10.57 6.93
C LEU A 273 -15.08 -12.06 6.69
N GLN A 274 -14.15 -12.36 5.81
CA GLN A 274 -13.47 -13.66 5.69
C GLN A 274 -12.00 -13.46 6.04
N GLU A 275 -11.41 -14.42 6.75
CA GLU A 275 -9.98 -14.40 7.09
C GLU A 275 -9.31 -15.65 6.50
N THR A 276 -8.09 -15.48 5.99
CA THR A 276 -7.26 -16.60 5.51
C THR A 276 -5.79 -16.31 5.76
N ALA A 277 -5.03 -17.37 6.05
CA ALA A 277 -3.58 -17.29 6.14
C ALA A 277 -2.94 -17.82 4.85
N LEU A 278 -1.93 -17.12 4.34
CA LEU A 278 -1.14 -17.56 3.21
C LEU A 278 0.13 -18.25 3.73
N PRO A 279 0.39 -19.52 3.36
CA PRO A 279 1.56 -20.25 3.86
C PRO A 279 2.85 -19.74 3.22
N ASP A 280 3.97 -20.01 3.89
CA ASP A 280 5.34 -19.76 3.41
C ASP A 280 5.56 -18.34 2.85
N CYS A 281 5.06 -17.35 3.55
CA CYS A 281 5.28 -15.95 3.19
C CYS A 281 5.42 -15.05 4.42
N GLY A 282 6.09 -13.92 4.21
CA GLY A 282 6.16 -12.82 5.16
C GLY A 282 5.28 -11.64 4.71
N HIS A 283 5.59 -10.47 5.25
CA HIS A 283 4.80 -9.25 4.99
C HIS A 283 4.58 -8.93 3.50
N MET A 284 5.52 -9.31 2.63
CA MET A 284 5.43 -9.07 1.19
C MET A 284 4.76 -10.25 0.44
N LEU A 285 3.57 -10.67 0.90
CA LEU A 285 2.87 -11.86 0.37
C LEU A 285 2.76 -11.87 -1.18
N HIS A 286 2.53 -10.71 -1.79
CA HIS A 286 2.40 -10.57 -3.26
C HIS A 286 3.74 -10.73 -4.00
N HIS A 287 4.87 -10.71 -3.28
CA HIS A 287 6.18 -11.07 -3.80
C HIS A 287 6.51 -12.54 -3.55
N ASP A 288 6.16 -13.04 -2.35
CA ASP A 288 6.56 -14.35 -1.87
C ASP A 288 5.71 -15.46 -2.50
N GLN A 289 4.39 -15.27 -2.48
CA GLN A 289 3.41 -16.25 -2.95
C GLN A 289 2.44 -15.65 -3.99
N PRO A 290 2.94 -15.06 -5.09
CA PRO A 290 2.09 -14.32 -6.03
C PRO A 290 1.02 -15.19 -6.69
N VAL A 291 1.30 -16.48 -6.95
CA VAL A 291 0.39 -17.39 -7.63
C VAL A 291 -0.77 -17.77 -6.69
N GLU A 292 -0.47 -18.23 -5.49
CA GLU A 292 -1.50 -18.61 -4.52
C GLU A 292 -2.33 -17.40 -4.08
N LEU A 293 -1.68 -16.25 -3.88
CA LEU A 293 -2.38 -15.01 -3.57
C LEU A 293 -3.34 -14.60 -4.70
N ALA A 294 -2.88 -14.65 -5.96
CA ALA A 294 -3.72 -14.34 -7.12
C ALA A 294 -4.96 -15.24 -7.18
N GLN A 295 -4.79 -16.56 -6.98
CA GLN A 295 -5.89 -17.53 -6.96
C GLN A 295 -6.91 -17.21 -5.86
N ARG A 296 -6.47 -16.92 -4.63
CA ARG A 296 -7.35 -16.57 -3.52
C ARG A 296 -8.12 -15.27 -3.77
N VAL A 297 -7.41 -14.26 -4.27
CA VAL A 297 -8.02 -12.98 -4.63
C VAL A 297 -9.07 -13.18 -5.73
N GLU A 298 -8.75 -13.91 -6.82
CA GLU A 298 -9.69 -14.16 -7.91
C GLU A 298 -10.91 -14.96 -7.46
N ALA A 299 -10.74 -16.00 -6.64
CA ALA A 299 -11.84 -16.76 -6.08
C ALA A 299 -12.77 -15.87 -5.25
N PHE A 300 -12.22 -15.08 -4.34
CA PHE A 300 -12.99 -14.14 -3.53
C PHE A 300 -13.71 -13.09 -4.40
N LEU A 301 -13.03 -12.49 -5.39
CA LEU A 301 -13.64 -11.49 -6.28
C LEU A 301 -14.75 -12.08 -7.18
N ALA A 302 -14.71 -13.37 -7.46
CA ALA A 302 -15.78 -14.10 -8.18
C ALA A 302 -16.99 -14.41 -7.29
N GLY A 303 -16.87 -14.36 -5.98
CA GLY A 303 -17.95 -14.68 -5.04
C GLY A 303 -17.95 -16.14 -4.58
N ALA A 304 -16.82 -16.82 -4.76
CA ALA A 304 -16.61 -18.19 -4.29
C ALA A 304 -16.23 -18.22 -2.80
#